data_540dcde4cb2677898110dd5f61b146c5
#
_entry.id   540dcde4cb2677898110dd5f61b146c5
#
_cell.length_a   1.000
_cell.length_b   1.000
_cell.length_c   1.000
_cell.angle_alpha   90.00
_cell.angle_beta   90.00
_cell.angle_gamma   90.00
#
_symmetry.space_group_name_H-M   'P 1'
#
loop_
_entity.id
_entity.type
_entity.pdbx_description
1 polymer ?
#
loop_
_entity_poly.entity_id
_entity_poly.type
_entity_poly.pdbx_seq_one_letter_code
_entity_poly.pdbx_strand_id
1 'polypeptide(L)'
;MVKKLYDLLIAYVEHKLESVRYEIIGAEKRRAEKRTTDPLDGTERMVAEDSVRLEVEIPRGNGMFSRVRIKVKLLIEEFPISDTDLEEEIFTCIFRNLKITYIASTNDHTVYFKADGCRIYRNDDIDIFKEI
;
A
#
# COMPACT_ATOMS: atom_id res chain seq x y z
N MET A 1 12.74 6.16 -25.45
CA MET A 1 11.39 6.58 -25.89
C MET A 1 10.30 5.78 -25.19
N VAL A 2 10.25 4.46 -25.36
CA VAL A 2 9.24 3.60 -24.72
C VAL A 2 9.32 3.67 -23.20
N LYS A 3 10.52 3.64 -22.62
CA LYS A 3 10.75 3.74 -21.18
C LYS A 3 10.24 5.07 -20.60
N LYS A 4 10.46 6.19 -21.31
CA LYS A 4 9.99 7.49 -20.88
C LYS A 4 8.46 7.58 -20.86
N LEU A 5 7.81 7.02 -21.87
CA LEU A 5 6.34 6.95 -21.91
C LEU A 5 5.80 6.11 -20.75
N TYR A 6 6.43 4.97 -20.47
CA TYR A 6 6.06 4.12 -19.35
C TYR A 6 6.17 4.85 -18.00
N ASP A 7 7.27 5.57 -17.78
CA ASP A 7 7.47 6.38 -16.58
C ASP A 7 6.41 7.46 -16.42
N LEU A 8 6.02 8.12 -17.52
CA LEU A 8 4.95 9.11 -17.51
C LEU A 8 3.59 8.51 -17.17
N LEU A 9 3.29 7.30 -17.67
CA LEU A 9 2.05 6.61 -17.36
C LEU A 9 1.98 6.21 -15.90
N ILE A 10 3.10 5.71 -15.33
CA ILE A 10 3.19 5.40 -13.91
C ILE A 10 2.96 6.65 -13.07
N ALA A 11 3.63 7.75 -13.38
CA ALA A 11 3.47 9.01 -12.66
C ALA A 11 2.02 9.54 -12.73
N TYR A 12 1.37 9.38 -13.86
CA TYR A 12 -0.02 9.78 -14.03
C TYR A 12 -0.95 8.95 -13.14
N VAL A 13 -0.78 7.63 -13.12
CA VAL A 13 -1.58 6.73 -12.28
C VAL A 13 -1.35 7.04 -10.80
N GLU A 14 -0.10 7.19 -10.38
CA GLU A 14 0.25 7.53 -9.00
C GLU A 14 -0.40 8.85 -8.58
N HIS A 15 -0.36 9.86 -9.45
CA HIS A 15 -0.99 11.15 -9.18
C HIS A 15 -2.50 11.04 -9.01
N LYS A 16 -3.16 10.26 -9.88
CA LYS A 16 -4.61 10.06 -9.81
C LYS A 16 -5.05 9.32 -8.54
N LEU A 17 -4.19 8.48 -7.99
CA LEU A 17 -4.49 7.66 -6.81
C LEU A 17 -4.02 8.28 -5.49
N GLU A 18 -3.27 9.39 -5.53
CA GLU A 18 -2.61 9.99 -4.36
C GLU A 18 -3.58 10.43 -3.26
N SER A 19 -4.68 11.06 -3.61
CA SER A 19 -5.63 11.63 -2.63
C SER A 19 -6.91 10.83 -2.50
N VAL A 20 -6.93 9.60 -3.01
CA VAL A 20 -8.11 8.75 -2.93
C VAL A 20 -8.27 8.23 -1.50
N ARG A 21 -9.50 8.25 -1.02
CA ARG A 21 -9.85 7.65 0.27
C ARG A 21 -10.32 6.22 0.01
N TYR A 22 -9.45 5.26 0.33
CA TYR A 22 -9.68 3.84 0.04
C TYR A 22 -10.47 3.17 1.15
N GLU A 23 -11.31 2.19 0.80
CA GLU A 23 -11.88 1.28 1.78
C GLU A 23 -10.88 0.16 2.10
N ILE A 24 -10.60 -0.06 3.37
CA ILE A 24 -9.68 -1.11 3.82
C ILE A 24 -10.42 -2.44 3.84
N ILE A 25 -9.97 -3.38 3.01
CA ILE A 25 -10.57 -4.71 2.89
C ILE A 25 -9.91 -5.70 3.84
N GLY A 26 -8.59 -5.64 3.97
CA GLY A 26 -7.86 -6.55 4.84
C GLY A 26 -6.42 -6.10 5.04
N ALA A 27 -5.78 -6.71 6.03
CA ALA A 27 -4.39 -6.46 6.36
C ALA A 27 -3.70 -7.80 6.59
N GLU A 28 -2.57 -8.03 5.96
CA GLU A 28 -1.76 -9.24 6.10
C GLU A 28 -0.39 -8.87 6.65
N LYS A 29 -0.06 -9.42 7.80
CA LYS A 29 1.28 -9.27 8.38
C LYS A 29 2.25 -10.16 7.62
N ARG A 30 3.39 -9.59 7.23
CA ARG A 30 4.42 -10.31 6.50
C ARG A 30 5.78 -10.08 7.13
N ARG A 31 6.59 -11.12 7.07
CA ARG A 31 7.97 -11.05 7.51
C ARG A 31 8.84 -11.64 6.42
N ALA A 32 9.79 -10.86 5.94
CA ALA A 32 10.74 -11.28 4.94
C ALA A 32 12.15 -11.13 5.47
N GLU A 33 13.06 -11.99 5.00
CA GLU A 33 14.48 -11.82 5.26
C GLU A 33 15.09 -11.01 4.13
N LYS A 34 15.80 -9.96 4.50
CA LYS A 34 16.48 -9.09 3.56
C LYS A 34 17.98 -9.18 3.75
N ARG A 35 18.71 -9.36 2.66
CA ARG A 35 20.16 -9.37 2.69
C ARG A 35 20.68 -7.93 2.74
N THR A 36 21.49 -7.63 3.73
CA THR A 36 22.16 -6.33 3.86
C THR A 36 23.67 -6.53 3.91
N THR A 37 24.38 -5.52 3.43
CA THR A 37 25.84 -5.49 3.49
C THR A 37 26.29 -4.45 4.49
N ASP A 38 27.15 -4.84 5.44
CA ASP A 38 27.71 -3.90 6.41
C ASP A 38 28.67 -2.95 5.65
N PRO A 39 28.45 -1.63 5.71
CA PRO A 39 29.32 -0.67 5.02
C PRO A 39 30.75 -0.60 5.57
N LEU A 40 30.98 -1.08 6.79
CA LEU A 40 32.28 -1.01 7.43
C LEU A 40 33.20 -2.20 7.07
N ASP A 41 32.66 -3.40 7.02
CA ASP A 41 33.48 -4.62 6.81
C ASP A 41 33.07 -5.42 5.57
N GLY A 42 32.02 -5.02 4.86
CA GLY A 42 31.53 -5.73 3.69
C GLY A 42 30.81 -7.04 3.99
N THR A 43 30.55 -7.35 5.25
CA THR A 43 29.89 -8.59 5.66
C THR A 43 28.42 -8.58 5.26
N GLU A 44 27.95 -9.65 4.65
CA GLU A 44 26.53 -9.83 4.36
C GLU A 44 25.80 -10.39 5.56
N ARG A 45 24.63 -9.83 5.86
CA ARG A 45 23.77 -10.29 6.94
C ARG A 45 22.35 -10.46 6.41
N MET A 46 21.62 -11.41 7.00
CA MET A 46 20.19 -11.55 6.79
C MET A 46 19.46 -10.81 7.91
N VAL A 47 18.67 -9.80 7.54
CA VAL A 47 17.89 -9.01 8.49
C VAL A 47 16.43 -9.26 8.21
N ALA A 48 15.65 -9.55 9.27
CA ALA A 48 14.21 -9.69 9.16
C ALA A 48 13.57 -8.31 8.97
N GLU A 49 12.70 -8.19 7.97
CA GLU A 49 11.91 -7.00 7.70
C GLU A 49 10.44 -7.33 7.91
N ASP A 50 9.84 -6.69 8.90
CA ASP A 50 8.39 -6.79 9.12
C ASP A 50 7.67 -5.76 8.27
N SER A 51 6.55 -6.18 7.71
CA SER A 51 5.69 -5.31 6.92
C SER A 51 4.24 -5.74 7.05
N VAL A 52 3.35 -4.85 6.68
CA VAL A 52 1.92 -5.17 6.53
C VAL A 52 1.53 -4.86 5.10
N ARG A 53 0.83 -5.79 4.47
CA ARG A 53 0.24 -5.59 3.16
C ARG A 53 -1.24 -5.32 3.34
N LEU A 54 -1.66 -4.10 3.02
CA LEU A 54 -3.07 -3.73 3.01
C LEU A 54 -3.68 -4.07 1.67
N GLU A 55 -4.86 -4.67 1.70
CA GLU A 55 -5.72 -4.75 0.53
C GLU A 55 -6.80 -3.70 0.67
N VAL A 56 -6.89 -2.81 -0.31
CA VAL A 56 -7.83 -1.69 -0.29
C VAL A 56 -8.59 -1.61 -1.60
N GLU A 57 -9.79 -1.06 -1.54
CA GLU A 57 -10.66 -0.87 -2.70
C GLU A 57 -10.85 0.61 -3.00
N ILE A 58 -10.73 0.98 -4.26
CA ILE A 58 -10.99 2.34 -4.71
C ILE A 58 -12.51 2.55 -4.74
N PRO A 59 -13.04 3.59 -4.08
CA PRO A 59 -14.47 3.81 -4.01
C PRO A 59 -15.09 4.19 -5.35
N ARG A 60 -16.39 4.10 -5.46
CA ARG A 60 -17.16 4.55 -6.62
C ARG A 60 -16.94 6.05 -6.86
N GLY A 61 -17.09 6.48 -8.11
CA GLY A 61 -16.90 7.88 -8.48
C GLY A 61 -15.50 8.23 -8.95
N ASN A 62 -14.63 7.22 -9.10
CA ASN A 62 -13.25 7.40 -9.57
C ASN A 62 -13.05 6.90 -11.02
N GLY A 63 -14.08 7.00 -11.85
CA GLY A 63 -14.03 6.62 -13.25
C GLY A 63 -13.64 5.15 -13.44
N MET A 64 -12.69 4.90 -14.33
CA MET A 64 -12.21 3.54 -14.61
C MET A 64 -11.53 2.87 -13.40
N PHE A 65 -11.10 3.63 -12.42
CA PHE A 65 -10.46 3.08 -11.21
C PHE A 65 -11.48 2.66 -10.14
N SER A 66 -12.77 2.98 -10.32
CA SER A 66 -13.82 2.65 -9.34
C SER A 66 -13.88 1.15 -9.07
N ARG A 67 -13.92 0.76 -7.78
CA ARG A 67 -14.03 -0.62 -7.30
C ARG A 67 -12.81 -1.50 -7.61
N VAL A 68 -11.74 -0.93 -8.11
CA VAL A 68 -10.47 -1.65 -8.29
C VAL A 68 -9.82 -1.86 -6.94
N ARG A 69 -9.29 -3.07 -6.71
CA ARG A 69 -8.54 -3.41 -5.50
C ARG A 69 -7.05 -3.32 -5.77
N ILE A 70 -6.33 -2.74 -4.82
CA ILE A 70 -4.88 -2.65 -4.87
C ILE A 70 -4.27 -3.17 -3.57
N LYS A 71 -3.01 -3.59 -3.65
CA LYS A 71 -2.25 -4.06 -2.50
C LYS A 71 -1.13 -3.06 -2.22
N VAL A 72 -1.04 -2.61 -0.96
CA VAL A 72 -0.10 -1.58 -0.56
C VAL A 72 0.75 -2.10 0.60
N LYS A 73 2.07 -2.04 0.43
CA LYS A 73 3.03 -2.42 1.47
C LYS A 73 3.32 -1.23 2.38
N LEU A 74 3.21 -1.47 3.68
CA LEU A 74 3.63 -0.54 4.73
C LEU A 74 4.74 -1.19 5.56
N LEU A 75 5.81 -0.45 5.85
CA LEU A 75 6.91 -0.93 6.69
C LEU A 75 6.60 -0.71 8.17
N ILE A 76 5.64 -1.48 8.67
CA ILE A 76 5.23 -1.48 10.07
C ILE A 76 5.19 -2.92 10.58
N GLU A 77 5.34 -3.10 11.89
CA GLU A 77 5.31 -4.43 12.51
C GLU A 77 3.90 -5.00 12.59
N GLU A 78 2.92 -4.15 12.88
CA GLU A 78 1.55 -4.57 13.10
C GLU A 78 0.58 -3.48 12.65
N PHE A 79 -0.52 -3.89 12.05
CA PHE A 79 -1.59 -2.97 11.68
C PHE A 79 -2.45 -2.68 12.93
N PRO A 80 -2.77 -1.41 13.22
CA PRO A 80 -3.45 -1.03 14.47
C PRO A 80 -4.92 -1.45 14.57
N ILE A 81 -5.52 -1.93 13.49
CA ILE A 81 -6.92 -2.37 13.48
C ILE A 81 -6.95 -3.89 13.32
N SER A 82 -7.67 -4.58 14.20
CA SER A 82 -7.80 -6.04 14.15
C SER A 82 -8.66 -6.49 12.97
N ASP A 83 -8.48 -7.75 12.57
CA ASP A 83 -9.31 -8.36 11.53
C ASP A 83 -10.79 -8.38 11.92
N THR A 84 -11.08 -8.59 13.20
CA THR A 84 -12.44 -8.54 13.73
C THR A 84 -13.09 -7.17 13.54
N ASP A 85 -12.35 -6.10 13.85
CA ASP A 85 -12.84 -4.74 13.66
C ASP A 85 -13.05 -4.42 12.18
N LEU A 86 -12.17 -4.89 11.29
CA LEU A 86 -12.33 -4.73 9.85
C LEU A 86 -13.57 -5.46 9.31
N GLU A 87 -13.97 -6.55 9.94
CA GLU A 87 -15.20 -7.28 9.57
C GLU A 87 -16.45 -6.58 10.05
N GLU A 88 -16.40 -5.95 11.23
CA GLU A 88 -17.57 -5.35 11.89
C GLU A 88 -17.83 -3.91 11.45
N GLU A 89 -16.79 -3.15 11.12
CA GLU A 89 -16.88 -1.74 10.77
C GLU A 89 -16.17 -1.46 9.45
N ILE A 90 -16.57 -0.36 8.81
CA ILE A 90 -15.89 0.14 7.62
C ILE A 90 -14.80 1.12 8.05
N PHE A 91 -13.57 0.85 7.63
CA PHE A 91 -12.45 1.77 7.79
C PHE A 91 -11.96 2.22 6.42
N THR A 92 -11.59 3.48 6.33
CA THR A 92 -11.04 4.06 5.11
C THR A 92 -9.67 4.66 5.40
N CYS A 93 -8.86 4.84 4.37
CA CYS A 93 -7.53 5.43 4.55
C CYS A 93 -7.11 6.28 3.35
N ILE A 94 -6.23 7.24 3.63
CA ILE A 94 -5.51 8.02 2.62
C ILE A 94 -4.03 7.76 2.83
N PHE A 95 -3.34 7.27 1.79
CA PHE A 95 -1.92 6.95 1.88
C PHE A 95 -1.05 8.18 1.73
N ARG A 96 0.12 8.15 2.39
CA ARG A 96 1.19 9.12 2.19
C ARG A 96 2.22 8.53 1.24
N ASN A 97 2.54 9.29 0.19
CA ASN A 97 3.58 8.94 -0.78
C ASN A 97 3.36 7.55 -1.41
N LEU A 98 2.16 7.34 -1.95
CA LEU A 98 1.79 6.08 -2.61
C LEU A 98 2.55 5.94 -3.93
N LYS A 99 3.30 4.85 -4.08
CA LYS A 99 4.13 4.57 -5.26
C LYS A 99 3.93 3.15 -5.76
N ILE A 100 4.00 2.98 -7.07
CA ILE A 100 4.02 1.66 -7.70
C ILE A 100 5.43 1.08 -7.54
N THR A 101 5.53 -0.13 -6.99
CA THR A 101 6.82 -0.80 -6.80
C THR A 101 7.06 -1.91 -7.79
N TYR A 102 6.02 -2.60 -8.19
CA TYR A 102 6.15 -3.77 -9.03
C TYR A 102 4.86 -4.07 -9.77
N ILE A 103 5.00 -4.38 -11.05
CA ILE A 103 3.88 -4.85 -11.87
C ILE A 103 4.20 -6.30 -12.23
N ALA A 104 3.42 -7.24 -11.70
CA ALA A 104 3.61 -8.64 -11.97
C ALA A 104 3.28 -8.95 -13.44
N SER A 105 4.18 -9.66 -14.12
CA SER A 105 3.98 -10.10 -15.50
C SER A 105 3.27 -11.46 -15.58
N THR A 106 2.60 -11.84 -14.50
CA THR A 106 1.82 -13.07 -14.41
C THR A 106 0.41 -12.88 -15.00
N ASN A 107 -0.34 -13.96 -15.10
CA ASN A 107 -1.69 -13.94 -15.71
C ASN A 107 -2.70 -13.05 -14.98
N ASP A 108 -2.49 -12.77 -13.70
CA ASP A 108 -3.37 -11.92 -12.89
C ASP A 108 -3.03 -10.43 -12.98
N HIS A 109 -1.91 -10.06 -13.58
CA HIS A 109 -1.47 -8.68 -13.78
C HIS A 109 -1.57 -7.80 -12.52
N THR A 110 -1.21 -8.35 -11.38
CA THR A 110 -1.29 -7.64 -10.11
C THR A 110 -0.26 -6.51 -10.05
N VAL A 111 -0.72 -5.31 -9.67
CA VAL A 111 0.15 -4.16 -9.43
C VAL A 111 0.33 -3.99 -7.94
N TYR A 112 1.58 -3.91 -7.51
CA TYR A 112 1.93 -3.72 -6.10
C TYR A 112 2.39 -2.29 -5.86
N PHE A 113 1.94 -1.74 -4.74
CA PHE A 113 2.26 -0.39 -4.29
C PHE A 113 3.01 -0.44 -2.97
N LYS A 114 3.63 0.67 -2.62
CA LYS A 114 4.13 0.95 -1.29
C LYS A 114 3.68 2.34 -0.88
N ALA A 115 3.63 2.61 0.41
CA ALA A 115 3.38 3.92 0.96
C ALA A 115 4.20 4.12 2.22
N ASP A 116 4.46 5.39 2.58
CA ASP A 116 5.21 5.72 3.80
C ASP A 116 4.34 5.57 5.05
N GLY A 117 3.04 5.64 4.88
CA GLY A 117 2.08 5.49 5.94
C GLY A 117 0.68 5.83 5.44
N CYS A 118 -0.25 5.95 6.37
CA CYS A 118 -1.61 6.33 6.02
C CYS A 118 -2.34 6.98 7.19
N ARG A 119 -3.37 7.74 6.85
CA ARG A 119 -4.35 8.25 7.80
C ARG A 119 -5.57 7.36 7.70
N ILE A 120 -6.00 6.82 8.82
CA ILE A 120 -7.13 5.89 8.89
C ILE A 120 -8.32 6.60 9.51
N TYR A 121 -9.48 6.41 8.88
CA TYR A 121 -10.75 6.99 9.32
C TYR A 121 -11.75 5.88 9.57
N ARG A 122 -12.60 6.08 10.55
CA ARG A 122 -13.76 5.22 10.79
C ARG A 122 -14.87 5.64 9.85
N ASN A 123 -15.31 4.72 8.98
CA ASN A 123 -16.39 4.96 8.05
C ASN A 123 -16.21 6.30 7.29
N ASP A 124 -17.16 7.20 7.35
CA ASP A 124 -17.12 8.52 6.69
C ASP A 124 -16.71 9.65 7.64
N ASP A 125 -16.15 9.33 8.79
CA ASP A 125 -15.74 10.33 9.76
C ASP A 125 -14.71 11.29 9.17
N ILE A 126 -14.77 12.56 9.58
CA ILE A 126 -13.82 13.59 9.15
C ILE A 126 -12.54 13.51 9.97
N ASP A 127 -12.65 13.14 11.24
CA ASP A 127 -11.52 13.08 12.15
C ASP A 127 -10.70 11.81 11.95
N ILE A 128 -9.39 11.95 12.03
CA ILE A 128 -8.47 10.83 11.92
C ILE A 128 -8.64 9.91 13.13
N PHE A 129 -8.87 8.62 12.87
CA PHE A 129 -8.94 7.59 13.90
C PHE A 129 -7.54 7.12 14.32
N LYS A 130 -6.68 6.86 13.34
CA LYS A 130 -5.28 6.47 13.54
C LYS A 130 -4.42 7.04 12.43
N GLU A 131 -3.19 7.41 12.77
CA GLU A 131 -2.17 7.79 11.79
C GLU A 131 -0.95 6.89 11.95
N ILE A 132 -0.50 6.37 10.84
CA ILE A 132 0.68 5.50 10.78
C ILE A 132 1.82 6.23 10.08
#